data_a8b644bf1bd0bc73191aef0d7ddc3cac
#
_entry.id   a8b644bf1bd0bc73191aef0d7ddc3cac
#
_cell.length_a   1.000
_cell.length_b   1.000
_cell.length_c   1.000
_cell.angle_alpha   90.00
_cell.angle_beta   90.00
_cell.angle_gamma   90.00
#
_symmetry.space_group_name_H-M   'P 1'
#
loop_
_entity.id
_entity.type
_entity.pdbx_description
1 polymer ?
#
loop_
_entity_poly.entity_id
_entity_poly.type
_entity_poly.pdbx_seq_one_letter_code
_entity_poly.pdbx_strand_id
1 'polypeptide(L)'
;LGDVYKRQEKLIENEIAPRAIDREVSTSLHMAHMGCSSLPEALVKQSIRCGMADGWGGSMMGTEFSDVLFGTPKPIDTEANLGVMVEENVNIVVHGHDPSLSEMICEYADSKEMIDYAKSVGAKGITVSGVCCTSNEVAMRRGVPMAGNFLQQENVVLTGACEAIVVDVQCIFPALGPLSKCFHTKFITTSPIAQMPDAEFIRFNAETAGENAKAIVKMAIDNFKNRKPELVHIPQLKQKATVGYSVEAIVKV
;
A
#
# COMPACT_ATOMS: atom_id res chain seq x y z
N LEU A 1 27.46 2.48 20.73
CA LEU A 1 26.62 3.31 21.63
C LEU A 1 27.14 4.74 21.76
N GLY A 2 28.49 4.97 21.94
CA GLY A 2 29.03 6.31 22.11
C GLY A 2 28.72 7.29 20.98
N ASP A 3 28.66 6.84 19.73
CA ASP A 3 28.38 7.71 18.58
C ASP A 3 26.93 8.13 18.49
N VAL A 4 26.00 7.33 19.01
CA VAL A 4 24.58 7.68 19.07
C VAL A 4 24.33 8.85 20.01
N TYR A 5 24.92 8.81 21.19
CA TYR A 5 24.83 9.91 22.17
C TYR A 5 25.44 11.21 21.65
N LYS A 6 26.61 11.15 20.99
CA LYS A 6 27.22 12.31 20.36
C LYS A 6 26.37 12.95 19.27
N ARG A 7 25.64 12.13 18.49
CA ARG A 7 24.70 12.64 17.50
C ARG A 7 23.52 13.33 18.17
N GLN A 8 22.98 12.72 19.22
CA GLN A 8 21.85 13.29 19.97
C GLN A 8 22.22 14.62 20.59
N GLU A 9 23.38 14.73 21.20
CA GLU A 9 23.92 16.00 21.75
C GLU A 9 23.97 17.08 20.68
N LYS A 10 24.52 16.80 19.50
CA LYS A 10 24.55 17.74 18.37
C LYS A 10 23.16 18.15 17.89
N LEU A 11 22.18 17.24 17.87
CA LEU A 11 20.81 17.58 17.49
C LEU A 11 20.16 18.52 18.51
N ILE A 12 20.43 18.31 19.79
CA ILE A 12 19.95 19.17 20.90
C ILE A 12 20.62 20.53 20.84
N GLU A 13 21.97 20.58 20.72
CA GLU A 13 22.73 21.82 20.61
C GLU A 13 22.28 22.70 19.44
N ASN A 14 21.90 22.09 18.32
CA ASN A 14 21.40 22.81 17.15
C ASN A 14 19.88 23.04 17.16
N GLU A 15 19.20 22.67 18.23
CA GLU A 15 17.75 22.83 18.40
C GLU A 15 16.92 22.10 17.33
N ILE A 16 17.42 20.99 16.78
CA ILE A 16 16.77 20.18 15.75
C ILE A 16 16.36 18.79 16.23
N ALA A 17 16.58 18.45 17.49
CA ALA A 17 16.09 17.21 18.07
C ALA A 17 14.55 17.22 18.13
N PRO A 18 13.85 16.21 17.57
CA PRO A 18 12.40 16.11 17.68
C PRO A 18 11.97 15.82 19.12
N ARG A 19 10.81 16.33 19.51
CA ARG A 19 10.27 16.18 20.87
C ARG A 19 9.19 15.09 20.95
N ALA A 20 8.30 15.05 19.95
CA ALA A 20 7.27 14.04 19.76
C ALA A 20 6.68 14.21 18.35
N ILE A 21 6.18 13.15 17.74
CA ILE A 21 5.68 13.17 16.35
C ILE A 21 4.53 14.17 16.19
N ASP A 22 3.49 14.01 17.01
CA ASP A 22 2.29 14.87 17.03
C ASP A 22 2.63 16.33 17.31
N ARG A 23 3.58 16.57 18.21
CA ARG A 23 4.03 17.93 18.56
C ARG A 23 4.75 18.59 17.38
N GLU A 24 5.63 17.87 16.67
CA GLU A 24 6.34 18.47 15.53
C GLU A 24 5.40 18.74 14.36
N VAL A 25 4.46 17.84 14.09
CA VAL A 25 3.43 18.05 13.06
C VAL A 25 2.55 19.23 13.39
N SER A 26 2.02 19.30 14.60
CA SER A 26 1.18 20.42 15.07
C SER A 26 1.92 21.76 15.04
N THR A 27 3.20 21.76 15.46
CA THR A 27 4.03 22.98 15.44
C THR A 27 4.31 23.42 14.00
N SER A 28 4.58 22.49 13.08
CA SER A 28 4.81 22.80 11.66
C SER A 28 3.57 23.41 11.01
N LEU A 29 2.39 22.86 11.28
CA LEU A 29 1.12 23.42 10.81
C LEU A 29 0.89 24.82 11.38
N HIS A 30 1.17 25.03 12.67
CA HIS A 30 1.01 26.33 13.31
C HIS A 30 1.95 27.39 12.72
N MET A 31 3.20 27.04 12.50
CA MET A 31 4.20 27.94 11.90
C MET A 31 3.89 28.27 10.44
N ALA A 32 3.61 27.27 9.64
CA ALA A 32 3.43 27.42 8.19
C ALA A 32 2.02 27.88 7.82
N HIS A 33 0.99 27.29 8.41
CA HIS A 33 -0.41 27.53 8.05
C HIS A 33 -1.02 28.73 8.78
N MET A 34 -0.76 28.84 10.08
CA MET A 34 -1.21 29.96 10.91
C MET A 34 -0.25 31.15 10.91
N GLY A 35 0.97 30.98 10.36
CA GLY A 35 1.93 32.06 10.24
C GLY A 35 2.51 32.56 11.57
N CYS A 36 2.60 31.71 12.58
CA CYS A 36 3.12 32.12 13.90
C CYS A 36 4.63 32.39 13.91
N SER A 37 5.36 32.02 12.86
CA SER A 37 6.78 32.35 12.68
C SER A 37 7.07 32.58 11.20
N SER A 38 7.87 33.63 10.94
CA SER A 38 8.33 33.99 9.60
C SER A 38 9.86 34.00 9.49
N LEU A 39 10.57 33.62 10.56
CA LEU A 39 12.01 33.53 10.54
C LEU A 39 12.48 32.28 9.75
N PRO A 40 13.24 32.43 8.66
CA PRO A 40 13.66 31.31 7.84
C PRO A 40 14.39 30.23 8.64
N GLU A 41 15.29 30.61 9.54
CA GLU A 41 16.03 29.67 10.39
C GLU A 41 15.09 28.83 11.27
N ALA A 42 14.07 29.45 11.89
CA ALA A 42 13.11 28.75 12.73
C ALA A 42 12.27 27.76 11.89
N LEU A 43 11.88 28.15 10.67
CA LEU A 43 11.14 27.29 9.75
C LEU A 43 11.97 26.09 9.28
N VAL A 44 13.26 26.31 8.95
CA VAL A 44 14.19 25.24 8.57
C VAL A 44 14.40 24.27 9.75
N LYS A 45 14.70 24.78 10.94
CA LYS A 45 14.86 23.93 12.13
C LYS A 45 13.59 23.12 12.43
N GLN A 46 12.42 23.72 12.29
CA GLN A 46 11.14 23.01 12.49
C GLN A 46 10.90 21.93 11.42
N SER A 47 11.21 22.21 10.16
CA SER A 47 11.06 21.22 9.09
C SER A 47 12.00 20.03 9.28
N ILE A 48 13.23 20.27 9.76
CA ILE A 48 14.16 19.18 10.11
C ILE A 48 13.60 18.35 11.28
N ARG A 49 13.11 19.00 12.35
CA ARG A 49 12.49 18.28 13.48
C ARG A 49 11.29 17.42 13.03
N CYS A 50 10.44 17.98 12.17
CA CYS A 50 9.27 17.28 11.66
C CYS A 50 9.68 16.07 10.79
N GLY A 51 10.64 16.26 9.87
CA GLY A 51 11.14 15.18 9.03
C GLY A 51 11.83 14.07 9.83
N MET A 52 12.56 14.41 10.89
CA MET A 52 13.18 13.41 11.78
C MET A 52 12.14 12.67 12.63
N ALA A 53 11.09 13.36 13.09
CA ALA A 53 9.98 12.74 13.82
C ALA A 53 9.21 11.76 12.92
N ASP A 54 8.97 12.13 11.66
CA ASP A 54 8.35 11.26 10.66
C ASP A 54 9.23 10.05 10.33
N GLY A 55 10.53 10.27 10.09
CA GLY A 55 11.48 9.18 9.83
C GLY A 55 11.56 8.17 10.98
N TRP A 56 11.49 8.63 12.22
CA TRP A 56 11.46 7.77 13.41
C TRP A 56 10.11 7.05 13.54
N GLY A 57 9.01 7.77 13.58
CA GLY A 57 7.68 7.22 13.88
C GLY A 57 6.98 6.61 12.66
N GLY A 58 7.04 7.29 11.50
CA GLY A 58 6.38 6.83 10.29
C GLY A 58 7.15 5.70 9.59
N SER A 59 8.48 5.78 9.56
CA SER A 59 9.28 4.78 8.83
C SER A 59 9.80 3.68 9.76
N MET A 60 10.62 4.01 10.77
CA MET A 60 11.27 2.98 11.61
C MET A 60 10.26 2.21 12.46
N MET A 61 9.44 2.89 13.24
CA MET A 61 8.44 2.22 14.08
C MET A 61 7.40 1.48 13.23
N GLY A 62 6.95 2.05 12.12
CA GLY A 62 6.04 1.39 11.20
C GLY A 62 6.61 0.09 10.65
N THR A 63 7.89 0.08 10.27
CA THR A 63 8.60 -1.12 9.79
C THR A 63 8.71 -2.18 10.90
N GLU A 64 9.09 -1.78 12.11
CA GLU A 64 9.19 -2.71 13.25
C GLU A 64 7.83 -3.34 13.58
N PHE A 65 6.75 -2.57 13.58
CA PHE A 65 5.41 -3.12 13.80
C PHE A 65 4.99 -4.10 12.70
N SER A 66 5.27 -3.76 11.44
CA SER A 66 4.98 -4.66 10.31
C SER A 66 5.79 -5.94 10.40
N ASP A 67 7.06 -5.86 10.80
CA ASP A 67 7.92 -7.03 10.98
C ASP A 67 7.47 -7.93 12.14
N VAL A 68 6.97 -7.35 13.22
CA VAL A 68 6.38 -8.10 14.35
C VAL A 68 5.09 -8.81 13.92
N LEU A 69 4.23 -8.16 13.16
CA LEU A 69 2.94 -8.71 12.76
C LEU A 69 3.06 -9.73 11.62
N PHE A 70 3.88 -9.45 10.61
CA PHE A 70 3.91 -10.20 9.36
C PHE A 70 5.25 -10.88 9.06
N GLY A 71 6.22 -10.69 9.92
CA GLY A 71 7.58 -11.25 9.80
C GLY A 71 8.56 -10.34 9.08
N THR A 72 9.84 -10.47 9.47
CA THR A 72 10.95 -9.72 8.87
C THR A 72 11.16 -10.18 7.43
N PRO A 73 11.23 -9.24 6.47
CA PRO A 73 11.45 -9.57 5.07
C PRO A 73 12.74 -10.34 4.82
N LYS A 74 12.71 -11.20 3.82
CA LYS A 74 13.88 -11.92 3.29
C LYS A 74 13.90 -11.78 1.78
N PRO A 75 15.10 -11.79 1.15
CA PRO A 75 15.17 -11.70 -0.30
C PRO A 75 14.26 -12.73 -0.97
N ILE A 76 13.32 -12.25 -1.79
CA ILE A 76 12.34 -13.04 -2.52
C ILE A 76 12.20 -12.50 -3.94
N ASP A 77 12.07 -13.39 -4.91
CA ASP A 77 11.85 -13.00 -6.29
C ASP A 77 10.38 -12.67 -6.54
N THR A 78 10.14 -11.62 -7.31
CA THR A 78 8.83 -11.16 -7.74
C THR A 78 8.91 -10.59 -9.16
N GLU A 79 7.79 -10.12 -9.67
CA GLU A 79 7.69 -9.44 -10.96
C GLU A 79 7.06 -8.06 -10.79
N ALA A 80 7.38 -7.14 -11.68
CA ALA A 80 6.86 -5.78 -11.68
C ALA A 80 6.33 -5.38 -13.05
N ASN A 81 5.43 -4.41 -13.06
CA ASN A 81 4.74 -3.80 -14.19
C ASN A 81 3.39 -4.44 -14.52
N LEU A 82 2.59 -3.81 -15.38
CA LEU A 82 1.20 -4.19 -15.68
C LEU A 82 1.02 -5.61 -16.22
N GLY A 83 2.05 -6.16 -16.87
CA GLY A 83 2.04 -7.54 -17.37
C GLY A 83 1.98 -8.63 -16.29
N VAL A 84 1.97 -8.27 -15.01
CA VAL A 84 1.79 -9.22 -13.90
C VAL A 84 0.33 -9.64 -13.72
N MET A 85 -0.61 -8.88 -14.27
CA MET A 85 -2.02 -9.26 -14.28
C MET A 85 -2.25 -10.45 -15.21
N VAL A 86 -3.15 -11.34 -14.83
CA VAL A 86 -3.43 -12.59 -15.54
C VAL A 86 -4.87 -12.59 -16.06
N GLU A 87 -5.03 -12.67 -17.36
CA GLU A 87 -6.33 -12.57 -18.02
C GLU A 87 -7.32 -13.63 -17.55
N GLU A 88 -6.86 -14.86 -17.34
CA GLU A 88 -7.74 -15.97 -16.95
C GLU A 88 -8.06 -16.01 -15.44
N ASN A 89 -7.43 -15.14 -14.65
CA ASN A 89 -7.62 -15.08 -13.21
C ASN A 89 -8.51 -13.89 -12.79
N VAL A 90 -9.08 -14.01 -11.61
CA VAL A 90 -9.62 -12.85 -10.89
C VAL A 90 -8.43 -12.00 -10.43
N ASN A 91 -8.34 -10.76 -10.89
CA ASN A 91 -7.26 -9.86 -10.49
C ASN A 91 -7.75 -8.89 -9.41
N ILE A 92 -7.10 -8.94 -8.26
CA ILE A 92 -7.34 -8.03 -7.13
C ILE A 92 -6.10 -7.17 -6.97
N VAL A 93 -6.29 -5.85 -6.95
CA VAL A 93 -5.18 -4.91 -6.78
C VAL A 93 -5.30 -4.22 -5.44
N VAL A 94 -4.27 -4.35 -4.61
CA VAL A 94 -4.14 -3.63 -3.33
C VAL A 94 -3.33 -2.36 -3.53
N HIS A 95 -3.81 -1.23 -2.99
CA HIS A 95 -3.19 0.07 -3.21
C HIS A 95 -3.26 0.94 -1.96
N GLY A 96 -2.21 1.66 -1.69
CA GLY A 96 -2.07 2.54 -0.53
C GLY A 96 -0.85 2.21 0.32
N HIS A 97 -1.01 2.16 1.65
CA HIS A 97 0.12 2.13 2.58
C HIS A 97 0.00 1.11 3.71
N ASP A 98 -1.20 0.81 4.19
CA ASP A 98 -1.41 -0.09 5.33
C ASP A 98 -1.32 -1.56 4.88
N PRO A 99 -0.35 -2.34 5.39
CA PRO A 99 -0.20 -3.74 5.01
C PRO A 99 -1.25 -4.66 5.65
N SER A 100 -1.93 -4.24 6.71
CA SER A 100 -2.78 -5.14 7.50
C SER A 100 -3.89 -5.77 6.66
N LEU A 101 -4.62 -4.98 5.88
CA LEU A 101 -5.68 -5.50 5.03
C LEU A 101 -5.13 -6.22 3.81
N SER A 102 -4.06 -5.70 3.20
CA SER A 102 -3.46 -6.33 2.01
C SER A 102 -2.89 -7.71 2.32
N GLU A 103 -2.25 -7.91 3.48
CA GLU A 103 -1.81 -9.22 3.96
C GLU A 103 -2.97 -10.19 4.13
N MET A 104 -4.07 -9.74 4.74
CA MET A 104 -5.28 -10.56 4.90
C MET A 104 -5.94 -10.89 3.56
N ILE A 105 -5.96 -9.96 2.60
CA ILE A 105 -6.47 -10.23 1.25
C ILE A 105 -5.62 -11.32 0.57
N CYS A 106 -4.29 -11.25 0.68
CA CYS A 106 -3.41 -12.28 0.13
C CYS A 106 -3.70 -13.65 0.77
N GLU A 107 -3.84 -13.71 2.09
CA GLU A 107 -4.13 -14.95 2.82
C GLU A 107 -5.43 -15.61 2.33
N TYR A 108 -6.50 -14.83 2.19
CA TYR A 108 -7.78 -15.37 1.69
C TYR A 108 -7.73 -15.69 0.20
N ALA A 109 -7.06 -14.89 -0.62
CA ALA A 109 -6.91 -15.16 -2.05
C ALA A 109 -6.18 -16.49 -2.31
N ASP A 110 -5.19 -16.84 -1.48
CA ASP A 110 -4.45 -18.09 -1.56
C ASP A 110 -5.20 -19.29 -0.94
N SER A 111 -6.31 -19.03 -0.24
CA SER A 111 -7.09 -20.10 0.39
C SER A 111 -7.74 -21.01 -0.64
N LYS A 112 -7.76 -22.32 -0.34
CA LYS A 112 -8.44 -23.30 -1.20
C LYS A 112 -9.90 -22.95 -1.44
N GLU A 113 -10.61 -22.47 -0.41
CA GLU A 113 -12.02 -22.05 -0.50
C GLU A 113 -12.21 -21.00 -1.59
N MET A 114 -11.41 -19.94 -1.60
CA MET A 114 -11.56 -18.84 -2.56
C MET A 114 -11.08 -19.24 -3.96
N ILE A 115 -10.02 -20.04 -4.07
CA ILE A 115 -9.56 -20.57 -5.35
C ILE A 115 -10.62 -21.47 -5.99
N ASP A 116 -11.22 -22.36 -5.22
CA ASP A 116 -12.29 -23.24 -5.71
C ASP A 116 -13.53 -22.41 -6.10
N TYR A 117 -13.84 -21.36 -5.34
CA TYR A 117 -14.91 -20.43 -5.70
C TYR A 117 -14.61 -19.67 -6.99
N ALA A 118 -13.40 -19.14 -7.18
CA ALA A 118 -12.99 -18.49 -8.43
C ALA A 118 -13.12 -19.42 -9.64
N LYS A 119 -12.75 -20.70 -9.49
CA LYS A 119 -12.93 -21.71 -10.54
C LYS A 119 -14.41 -21.98 -10.85
N SER A 120 -15.28 -21.91 -9.86
CA SER A 120 -16.73 -22.12 -10.07
C SER A 120 -17.41 -21.04 -10.90
N VAL A 121 -16.83 -19.83 -10.94
CA VAL A 121 -17.30 -18.71 -11.78
C VAL A 121 -16.60 -18.62 -13.14
N GLY A 122 -15.70 -19.58 -13.45
CA GLY A 122 -15.00 -19.68 -14.73
C GLY A 122 -13.57 -19.11 -14.77
N ALA A 123 -13.05 -18.58 -13.67
CA ALA A 123 -11.66 -18.16 -13.59
C ALA A 123 -10.73 -19.37 -13.37
N LYS A 124 -9.44 -19.25 -13.73
CA LYS A 124 -8.45 -20.30 -13.44
C LYS A 124 -7.88 -20.20 -12.02
N GLY A 125 -7.94 -19.02 -11.41
CA GLY A 125 -7.44 -18.76 -10.08
C GLY A 125 -7.64 -17.30 -9.68
N ILE A 126 -6.88 -16.86 -8.68
CA ILE A 126 -6.88 -15.47 -8.20
C ILE A 126 -5.44 -14.96 -8.32
N THR A 127 -5.28 -13.74 -8.80
CA THR A 127 -4.01 -13.02 -8.80
C THR A 127 -4.17 -11.78 -7.93
N VAL A 128 -3.40 -11.68 -6.86
CA VAL A 128 -3.23 -10.43 -6.13
C VAL A 128 -2.00 -9.73 -6.69
N SER A 129 -2.12 -8.47 -6.99
CA SER A 129 -1.00 -7.60 -7.32
C SER A 129 -1.13 -6.28 -6.58
N GLY A 130 -0.07 -5.51 -6.51
CA GLY A 130 -0.12 -4.31 -5.71
C GLY A 130 0.34 -3.06 -6.43
N VAL A 131 -0.05 -1.92 -5.87
CA VAL A 131 0.37 -0.58 -6.28
C VAL A 131 0.82 0.19 -5.05
N CYS A 132 1.89 0.98 -5.16
CA CYS A 132 2.40 1.86 -4.11
C CYS A 132 3.01 1.10 -2.91
N CYS A 133 2.91 1.67 -1.69
CA CYS A 133 3.64 1.16 -0.52
C CYS A 133 3.10 -0.16 0.03
N THR A 134 1.79 -0.34 0.08
CA THR A 134 1.22 -1.64 0.51
C THR A 134 1.63 -2.79 -0.42
N SER A 135 1.86 -2.47 -1.72
CA SER A 135 2.43 -3.43 -2.67
C SER A 135 3.82 -3.89 -2.26
N ASN A 136 4.67 -2.95 -1.83
CA ASN A 136 6.02 -3.28 -1.37
C ASN A 136 5.98 -4.17 -0.12
N GLU A 137 5.05 -3.91 0.80
CA GLU A 137 4.87 -4.67 2.02
C GLU A 137 4.53 -6.15 1.73
N VAL A 138 3.57 -6.41 0.86
CA VAL A 138 3.20 -7.80 0.50
C VAL A 138 4.20 -8.43 -0.47
N ALA A 139 4.86 -7.63 -1.32
CA ALA A 139 5.91 -8.14 -2.20
C ALA A 139 7.12 -8.65 -1.41
N MET A 140 7.60 -7.87 -0.43
CA MET A 140 8.81 -8.21 0.31
C MET A 140 8.64 -9.41 1.27
N ARG A 141 7.42 -9.78 1.61
CA ARG A 141 7.13 -10.93 2.49
C ARG A 141 6.58 -12.15 1.75
N ARG A 142 5.77 -11.92 0.71
CA ARG A 142 5.05 -12.99 -0.01
C ARG A 142 5.46 -13.14 -1.48
N GLY A 143 6.28 -12.22 -2.01
CA GLY A 143 6.61 -12.21 -3.45
C GLY A 143 5.43 -11.79 -4.34
N VAL A 144 4.41 -11.15 -3.78
CA VAL A 144 3.26 -10.64 -4.53
C VAL A 144 3.75 -9.67 -5.61
N PRO A 145 3.33 -9.84 -6.88
CA PRO A 145 3.80 -8.99 -7.96
C PRO A 145 3.29 -7.56 -7.84
N MET A 146 4.10 -6.63 -8.32
CA MET A 146 3.82 -5.19 -8.26
C MET A 146 3.33 -4.70 -9.63
N ALA A 147 2.04 -4.34 -9.74
CA ALA A 147 1.47 -3.82 -10.99
C ALA A 147 2.02 -2.43 -11.36
N GLY A 148 2.47 -1.65 -10.37
CA GLY A 148 3.09 -0.36 -10.61
C GLY A 148 3.23 0.50 -9.36
N ASN A 149 3.68 1.73 -9.55
CA ASN A 149 3.68 2.76 -8.53
C ASN A 149 2.37 3.60 -8.57
N PHE A 150 2.25 4.60 -7.69
CA PHE A 150 1.04 5.42 -7.61
C PHE A 150 0.69 6.19 -8.90
N LEU A 151 1.67 6.51 -9.75
CA LEU A 151 1.43 7.16 -11.05
C LEU A 151 0.81 6.21 -12.09
N GLN A 152 0.82 4.91 -11.83
CA GLN A 152 0.31 3.88 -12.73
C GLN A 152 -1.02 3.28 -12.28
N GLN A 153 -1.60 3.79 -11.17
CA GLN A 153 -2.83 3.24 -10.58
C GLN A 153 -4.02 3.23 -11.55
N GLU A 154 -4.16 4.26 -12.38
CA GLU A 154 -5.20 4.34 -13.39
C GLU A 154 -4.99 3.31 -14.50
N ASN A 155 -3.73 3.07 -14.89
CA ASN A 155 -3.40 2.09 -15.91
C ASN A 155 -3.81 0.67 -15.53
N VAL A 156 -3.82 0.36 -14.24
CA VAL A 156 -4.31 -0.94 -13.73
C VAL A 156 -5.79 -1.14 -14.11
N VAL A 157 -6.62 -0.12 -13.92
CA VAL A 157 -8.04 -0.16 -14.31
C VAL A 157 -8.18 -0.20 -15.82
N LEU A 158 -7.36 0.57 -16.55
CA LEU A 158 -7.35 0.62 -18.02
C LEU A 158 -6.98 -0.72 -18.67
N THR A 159 -6.35 -1.65 -17.96
CA THR A 159 -6.15 -3.01 -18.48
C THR A 159 -7.46 -3.74 -18.77
N GLY A 160 -8.58 -3.30 -18.19
CA GLY A 160 -9.87 -3.97 -18.30
C GLY A 160 -9.94 -5.35 -17.65
N ALA A 161 -8.87 -5.75 -16.93
CA ALA A 161 -8.77 -7.07 -16.29
C ALA A 161 -8.81 -7.02 -14.76
N CYS A 162 -9.01 -5.85 -14.16
CA CYS A 162 -9.04 -5.65 -12.71
C CYS A 162 -10.46 -5.81 -12.17
N GLU A 163 -10.73 -6.82 -11.36
CA GLU A 163 -12.04 -7.04 -10.73
C GLU A 163 -12.26 -6.12 -9.55
N ALA A 164 -11.22 -5.90 -8.75
CA ALA A 164 -11.27 -4.99 -7.60
C ALA A 164 -9.95 -4.27 -7.41
N ILE A 165 -10.01 -2.97 -7.19
CA ILE A 165 -8.93 -2.16 -6.65
C ILE A 165 -9.32 -1.74 -5.24
N VAL A 166 -8.52 -2.15 -4.26
CA VAL A 166 -8.79 -1.95 -2.83
C VAL A 166 -7.79 -0.96 -2.29
N VAL A 167 -8.27 0.15 -1.77
CA VAL A 167 -7.41 1.24 -1.32
C VAL A 167 -7.58 1.53 0.17
N ASP A 168 -6.49 1.82 0.82
CA ASP A 168 -6.47 2.20 2.25
C ASP A 168 -6.31 3.72 2.44
N VAL A 169 -5.09 4.24 2.45
CA VAL A 169 -4.77 5.66 2.65
C VAL A 169 -3.63 6.08 1.75
N GLN A 170 -3.59 7.39 1.43
CA GLN A 170 -2.51 8.09 0.73
C GLN A 170 -2.28 7.64 -0.72
N CYS A 171 -1.80 8.55 -1.54
CA CYS A 171 -1.46 8.35 -2.96
C CYS A 171 -2.62 7.87 -3.84
N ILE A 172 -3.85 7.99 -3.41
CA ILE A 172 -5.05 7.53 -4.13
C ILE A 172 -5.58 8.66 -4.99
N PHE A 173 -5.71 8.43 -6.28
CA PHE A 173 -6.27 9.43 -7.18
C PHE A 173 -7.80 9.32 -7.24
N PRO A 174 -8.53 10.42 -6.99
CA PRO A 174 -10.00 10.42 -7.08
C PRO A 174 -10.52 10.02 -8.47
N ALA A 175 -9.71 10.17 -9.51
CA ALA A 175 -10.04 9.75 -10.87
C ALA A 175 -10.30 8.24 -11.01
N LEU A 176 -9.83 7.41 -10.08
CA LEU A 176 -10.15 5.98 -10.03
C LEU A 176 -11.67 5.72 -9.96
N GLY A 177 -12.42 6.58 -9.25
CA GLY A 177 -13.87 6.45 -9.12
C GLY A 177 -14.60 6.47 -10.47
N PRO A 178 -14.59 7.59 -11.19
CA PRO A 178 -15.23 7.68 -12.50
C PRO A 178 -14.61 6.72 -13.53
N LEU A 179 -13.30 6.47 -13.48
CA LEU A 179 -12.65 5.53 -14.38
C LEU A 179 -13.15 4.10 -14.18
N SER A 180 -13.27 3.65 -12.94
CA SER A 180 -13.76 2.31 -12.61
C SER A 180 -15.16 2.05 -13.13
N LYS A 181 -16.01 3.08 -13.25
CA LYS A 181 -17.35 2.98 -13.85
C LYS A 181 -17.35 2.73 -15.36
N CYS A 182 -16.29 3.12 -16.07
CA CYS A 182 -16.13 2.82 -17.50
C CYS A 182 -15.84 1.34 -17.75
N PHE A 183 -15.37 0.65 -16.75
CA PHE A 183 -15.04 -0.78 -16.74
C PHE A 183 -15.97 -1.53 -15.78
N HIS A 184 -15.60 -2.76 -15.43
CA HIS A 184 -16.31 -3.56 -14.42
C HIS A 184 -15.65 -3.45 -13.04
N THR A 185 -14.52 -2.77 -12.93
CA THR A 185 -13.69 -2.72 -11.70
C THR A 185 -14.47 -2.20 -10.50
N LYS A 186 -14.45 -2.94 -9.40
CA LYS A 186 -14.93 -2.49 -8.10
C LYS A 186 -13.85 -1.61 -7.46
N PHE A 187 -14.14 -0.33 -7.25
CA PHE A 187 -13.29 0.58 -6.51
C PHE A 187 -13.72 0.60 -5.04
N ILE A 188 -12.88 0.09 -4.15
CA ILE A 188 -13.21 -0.14 -2.74
C ILE A 188 -12.27 0.70 -1.87
N THR A 189 -12.83 1.57 -1.03
CA THR A 189 -12.08 2.32 0.00
C THR A 189 -12.32 1.69 1.37
N THR A 190 -11.30 1.66 2.22
CA THR A 190 -11.35 0.93 3.50
C THR A 190 -11.09 1.80 4.72
N SER A 191 -10.53 3.00 4.52
CA SER A 191 -10.24 3.94 5.60
C SER A 191 -11.30 5.05 5.69
N PRO A 192 -11.80 5.37 6.89
CA PRO A 192 -12.77 6.47 7.07
C PRO A 192 -12.19 7.85 6.75
N ILE A 193 -10.87 8.01 6.76
CA ILE A 193 -10.18 9.28 6.44
C ILE A 193 -9.78 9.40 4.97
N ALA A 194 -10.00 8.37 4.16
CA ALA A 194 -9.64 8.32 2.75
C ALA A 194 -10.80 7.82 1.89
N GLN A 195 -11.99 8.34 2.14
CA GLN A 195 -13.18 8.02 1.32
C GLN A 195 -13.11 8.80 0.00
N MET A 196 -13.40 8.11 -1.08
CA MET A 196 -13.37 8.68 -2.43
C MET A 196 -14.74 8.65 -3.07
N PRO A 197 -15.07 9.64 -3.94
CA PRO A 197 -16.29 9.60 -4.72
C PRO A 197 -16.37 8.31 -5.56
N ASP A 198 -17.57 7.80 -5.72
CA ASP A 198 -17.85 6.62 -6.55
C ASP A 198 -17.22 5.31 -6.07
N ALA A 199 -16.58 5.30 -4.92
CA ALA A 199 -16.04 4.11 -4.28
C ALA A 199 -17.09 3.43 -3.39
N GLU A 200 -17.02 2.11 -3.32
CA GLU A 200 -17.71 1.32 -2.31
C GLU A 200 -16.89 1.39 -1.01
N PHE A 201 -17.51 1.75 0.10
CA PHE A 201 -16.82 1.86 1.37
C PHE A 201 -17.01 0.61 2.23
N ILE A 202 -15.92 -0.10 2.51
CA ILE A 202 -15.87 -1.23 3.43
C ILE A 202 -14.88 -0.88 4.53
N ARG A 203 -15.40 -0.43 5.67
CA ARG A 203 -14.54 0.02 6.78
C ARG A 203 -13.64 -1.12 7.26
N PHE A 204 -12.33 -0.92 7.16
CA PHE A 204 -11.36 -1.80 7.79
C PHE A 204 -11.39 -1.61 9.31
N ASN A 205 -11.43 -2.73 10.01
CA ASN A 205 -11.28 -2.81 11.45
C ASN A 205 -10.41 -4.03 11.77
N ALA A 206 -9.40 -3.87 12.60
CA ALA A 206 -8.48 -4.94 12.96
C ALA A 206 -9.20 -6.17 13.55
N GLU A 207 -10.29 -5.95 14.29
CA GLU A 207 -11.09 -7.03 14.90
C GLU A 207 -11.85 -7.88 13.87
N THR A 208 -12.23 -7.27 12.74
CA THR A 208 -12.98 -7.91 11.66
C THR A 208 -12.18 -8.03 10.36
N ALA A 209 -10.87 -7.87 10.44
CA ALA A 209 -9.97 -7.82 9.28
C ALA A 209 -10.14 -9.04 8.36
N GLY A 210 -10.20 -10.25 8.94
CA GLY A 210 -10.41 -11.47 8.20
C GLY A 210 -11.75 -11.54 7.47
N GLU A 211 -12.83 -11.12 8.13
CA GLU A 211 -14.16 -11.11 7.53
C GLU A 211 -14.24 -10.10 6.38
N ASN A 212 -13.67 -8.91 6.59
CA ASN A 212 -13.61 -7.87 5.57
C ASN A 212 -12.78 -8.31 4.35
N ALA A 213 -11.61 -8.90 4.58
CA ALA A 213 -10.76 -9.41 3.50
C ALA A 213 -11.46 -10.51 2.71
N LYS A 214 -12.09 -11.47 3.41
CA LYS A 214 -12.88 -12.54 2.77
C LYS A 214 -14.04 -11.99 1.94
N ALA A 215 -14.75 -10.98 2.44
CA ALA A 215 -15.84 -10.33 1.73
C ALA A 215 -15.34 -9.62 0.46
N ILE A 216 -14.20 -8.92 0.54
CA ILE A 216 -13.58 -8.23 -0.59
C ILE A 216 -13.14 -9.24 -1.67
N VAL A 217 -12.45 -10.31 -1.28
CA VAL A 217 -12.02 -11.37 -2.23
C VAL A 217 -13.23 -11.99 -2.91
N LYS A 218 -14.29 -12.28 -2.15
CA LYS A 218 -15.52 -12.83 -2.69
C LYS A 218 -16.22 -11.89 -3.66
N MET A 219 -16.26 -10.60 -3.33
CA MET A 219 -16.81 -9.55 -4.20
C MET A 219 -16.04 -9.44 -5.52
N ALA A 220 -14.72 -9.55 -5.49
CA ALA A 220 -13.89 -9.57 -6.69
C ALA A 220 -14.18 -10.80 -7.55
N ILE A 221 -14.32 -11.99 -6.93
CA ILE A 221 -14.67 -13.22 -7.64
C ILE A 221 -16.03 -13.08 -8.31
N ASP A 222 -17.06 -12.59 -7.58
CA ASP A 222 -18.40 -12.37 -8.13
C ASP A 222 -18.41 -11.37 -9.29
N ASN A 223 -17.46 -10.45 -9.30
CA ASN A 223 -17.33 -9.43 -10.34
C ASN A 223 -16.65 -9.94 -11.62
N PHE A 224 -15.95 -11.07 -11.58
CA PHE A 224 -15.29 -11.66 -12.75
C PHE A 224 -16.24 -11.87 -13.94
N LYS A 225 -17.47 -12.27 -13.70
CA LYS A 225 -18.50 -12.44 -14.72
C LYS A 225 -18.92 -11.15 -15.44
N ASN A 226 -18.63 -10.00 -14.85
CA ASN A 226 -18.97 -8.69 -15.41
C ASN A 226 -17.83 -8.13 -16.29
N ARG A 227 -16.70 -8.83 -16.37
CA ARG A 227 -15.59 -8.46 -17.23
C ARG A 227 -16.04 -8.43 -18.70
N LYS A 228 -15.63 -7.41 -19.41
CA LYS A 228 -15.86 -7.23 -20.83
C LYS A 228 -14.61 -7.65 -21.60
N PRO A 229 -14.60 -8.84 -22.20
CA PRO A 229 -13.39 -9.37 -22.85
C PRO A 229 -12.82 -8.44 -23.93
N GLU A 230 -13.69 -7.70 -24.62
CA GLU A 230 -13.32 -6.76 -25.67
C GLU A 230 -12.57 -5.53 -25.15
N LEU A 231 -12.62 -5.26 -23.84
CA LEU A 231 -11.89 -4.18 -23.19
C LEU A 231 -10.60 -4.65 -22.49
N VAL A 232 -10.34 -5.95 -22.50
CA VAL A 232 -9.14 -6.47 -21.84
C VAL A 232 -7.91 -6.21 -22.70
N HIS A 233 -6.96 -5.46 -22.15
CA HIS A 233 -5.68 -5.19 -22.77
C HIS A 233 -4.58 -5.15 -21.71
N ILE A 234 -3.95 -6.28 -21.46
CA ILE A 234 -2.83 -6.39 -20.51
C ILE A 234 -1.53 -6.21 -21.29
N PRO A 235 -0.74 -5.15 -21.05
CA PRO A 235 0.56 -5.00 -21.67
C PRO A 235 1.48 -6.17 -21.34
N GLN A 236 2.17 -6.71 -22.33
CA GLN A 236 3.10 -7.84 -22.16
C GLN A 236 4.46 -7.37 -21.60
N LEU A 237 4.43 -6.37 -20.72
CA LEU A 237 5.60 -5.77 -20.12
C LEU A 237 5.66 -6.14 -18.65
N LYS A 238 6.63 -6.98 -18.30
CA LYS A 238 6.96 -7.29 -16.91
C LYS A 238 8.46 -7.50 -16.74
N GLN A 239 8.94 -7.20 -15.55
CA GLN A 239 10.34 -7.26 -15.18
C GLN A 239 10.48 -8.09 -13.92
N LYS A 240 11.52 -8.94 -13.88
CA LYS A 240 11.90 -9.63 -12.65
C LYS A 240 12.53 -8.65 -11.67
N ALA A 241 12.20 -8.82 -10.42
CA ALA A 241 12.75 -8.05 -9.31
C ALA A 241 13.02 -8.99 -8.13
N THR A 242 14.06 -8.72 -7.37
CA THR A 242 14.28 -9.32 -6.06
C THR A 242 14.07 -8.25 -5.01
N VAL A 243 13.21 -8.51 -4.05
CA VAL A 243 12.80 -7.58 -2.98
C VAL A 243 13.00 -8.21 -1.61
N GLY A 244 12.71 -7.49 -0.52
CA GLY A 244 12.79 -8.03 0.84
C GLY A 244 14.18 -7.98 1.46
N TYR A 245 14.98 -6.99 1.10
CA TYR A 245 16.30 -6.77 1.70
C TYR A 245 16.16 -6.03 3.04
N SER A 246 15.92 -6.78 4.12
CA SER A 246 16.05 -6.25 5.48
C SER A 246 17.51 -6.00 5.85
N VAL A 247 17.75 -5.22 6.90
CA VAL A 247 19.10 -5.00 7.43
C VAL A 247 19.77 -6.34 7.77
N GLU A 248 19.03 -7.25 8.39
CA GLU A 248 19.48 -8.59 8.76
C GLU A 248 19.86 -9.43 7.54
N ALA A 249 19.13 -9.29 6.45
CA ALA A 249 19.45 -9.98 5.20
C ALA A 249 20.72 -9.43 4.55
N ILE A 250 20.90 -8.09 4.56
CA ILE A 250 22.09 -7.43 3.99
C ILE A 250 23.35 -7.78 4.78
N VAL A 251 23.27 -7.81 6.10
CA VAL A 251 24.44 -8.10 6.97
C VAL A 251 24.88 -9.56 6.87
N LYS A 252 24.02 -10.46 6.42
CA LYS A 252 24.33 -11.88 6.25
C LYS A 252 24.93 -12.23 4.89
N VAL A 253 24.97 -11.28 3.97
CA VAL A 253 25.59 -11.39 2.65
C VAL A 253 27.05 -10.90 2.73
#